data_5bfa8d78829eea505fc16519964be235
#
_entry.id   5bfa8d78829eea505fc16519964be235
#
_cell.length_a   1.000
_cell.length_b   1.000
_cell.length_c   1.000
_cell.angle_alpha   90.00
_cell.angle_beta   90.00
_cell.angle_gamma   90.00
#
_symmetry.space_group_name_H-M   'P 1'
#
loop_
_entity.id
_entity.type
_entity.pdbx_description
1 polymer ?
#
loop_
_entity_poly.entity_id
_entity_poly.type
_entity_poly.pdbx_seq_one_letter_code
_entity_poly.pdbx_strand_id
1 'polypeptide(L)'
;MFKFARSIRFTVLLLGLTLLPACGRLRAQSPSPDGSASPATKFRIAGTIVSSLTGTPLGKARVSITETGDPTNGVWMITSENGHFEFDSLKPGKFSLQGAKRGFIPAAYEQHEQFSTAIVTGAGFNTENLVLRLTPLALLGGKVIDESGEPVRNARLILYVENRRGGMNRIMRAGSGSTDDQGSYEFAALAPGNYYLSVAARPWYAVHPVSSSEGTSNPPPSVARSLDVAYPTTYYNGVSEADDATPIPIKGGDRLQIDIHVNPVPALHLVFHVPGDPQQGFSMPVFQKHVFDSLENVQGEGAQSVAPGVYELTGVPAGRYSVRLREPKSGQLQQSNEMNLVKDGQELDASRSEPTARVKMSVKMPRQEPFPKQLSLALQDSRRQLVAFGSVDAEGEANFENVSAGKYAILVGSPAKPYSVVRTSSQGIEIAGHDLSVTPGASLDLAVFLVGGAVSVEGFVKPGDKPVAGVMVALVPKDPESHVEMFRRDQSDLDGSFILRGVIPGSYTIVAVEDAWGFQWMQPGVLARYVLHGQDLTIGELMKGSVHLPDPVEVQPR
;
A
#
# COMPACT_ATOMS: atom_id res chain seq x y z
N MET A 1 -11.07 -9.28 46.29
CA MET A 1 -10.40 -9.44 47.59
C MET A 1 -9.04 -8.76 47.51
N PHE A 2 -8.85 -7.83 48.43
CA PHE A 2 -7.65 -7.02 48.76
C PHE A 2 -7.17 -5.91 47.81
N LYS A 3 -7.49 -4.71 48.29
CA LYS A 3 -6.92 -3.39 48.11
C LYS A 3 -5.47 -3.31 48.60
N PHE A 4 -4.63 -2.44 48.02
CA PHE A 4 -3.81 -1.53 48.84
C PHE A 4 -3.45 -0.27 48.06
N ALA A 5 -3.93 0.86 48.59
CA ALA A 5 -3.50 2.22 48.24
C ALA A 5 -2.32 2.62 49.13
N ARG A 6 -1.36 3.39 48.59
CA ARG A 6 -0.42 4.16 49.43
C ARG A 6 -0.23 5.56 48.90
N SER A 7 -0.77 6.48 49.67
CA SER A 7 -0.59 7.93 49.65
C SER A 7 0.79 8.29 50.25
N ILE A 8 1.51 9.22 49.61
CA ILE A 8 2.66 9.90 50.23
C ILE A 8 2.39 11.39 50.22
N ARG A 9 2.23 11.96 51.41
CA ARG A 9 2.19 13.40 51.68
C ARG A 9 3.62 13.93 51.80
N PHE A 10 3.91 15.07 51.20
CA PHE A 10 5.11 15.85 51.47
C PHE A 10 4.71 17.16 52.18
N THR A 11 5.35 17.36 53.31
CA THR A 11 5.17 18.47 54.25
C THR A 11 6.01 19.67 53.82
N VAL A 12 5.40 20.84 53.90
CA VAL A 12 6.05 22.15 53.70
C VAL A 12 6.78 22.55 54.97
N LEU A 13 8.03 22.97 54.87
CA LEU A 13 8.77 23.63 55.94
C LEU A 13 9.06 25.08 55.58
N LEU A 14 8.46 25.98 56.34
CA LEU A 14 8.70 27.45 56.29
C LEU A 14 9.91 27.78 57.17
N LEU A 15 10.87 28.53 56.64
CA LEU A 15 11.83 29.25 57.49
C LEU A 15 11.92 30.70 57.01
N GLY A 16 11.46 31.60 57.84
CA GLY A 16 11.59 33.02 57.68
C GLY A 16 12.93 33.56 58.22
N LEU A 17 13.44 34.57 57.57
CA LEU A 17 14.43 35.47 58.18
C LEU A 17 14.20 36.89 57.66
N THR A 18 13.90 37.78 58.56
CA THR A 18 13.73 39.26 58.43
C THR A 18 15.08 39.97 58.46
N LEU A 19 15.29 40.94 57.56
CA LEU A 19 16.12 42.13 57.84
C LEU A 19 15.81 43.25 56.81
N LEU A 20 15.33 44.39 57.33
CA LEU A 20 15.25 45.73 56.69
C LEU A 20 16.32 46.63 57.30
N PRO A 21 16.59 47.86 56.85
CA PRO A 21 16.37 48.55 55.56
C PRO A 21 17.62 49.36 55.08
N ALA A 22 17.64 49.77 53.82
CA ALA A 22 18.37 50.95 53.43
C ALA A 22 17.68 51.67 52.27
N CYS A 23 17.26 52.90 52.53
CA CYS A 23 16.62 53.83 51.62
C CYS A 23 17.58 54.31 50.51
N GLY A 24 17.19 54.09 49.27
CA GLY A 24 17.78 54.74 48.09
C GLY A 24 16.64 55.12 47.13
N ARG A 25 16.30 56.39 47.05
CA ARG A 25 15.31 56.91 46.09
C ARG A 25 15.93 56.88 44.71
N LEU A 26 15.54 55.94 43.88
CA LEU A 26 15.70 56.01 42.42
C LEU A 26 14.32 56.29 41.82
N ARG A 27 14.22 57.38 41.08
CA ARG A 27 13.05 57.79 40.30
C ARG A 27 12.76 56.70 39.27
N ALA A 28 11.66 56.00 39.41
CA ALA A 28 11.11 55.18 38.39
C ALA A 28 10.62 56.05 37.22
N GLN A 29 11.28 55.96 36.07
CA GLN A 29 10.67 56.35 34.81
C GLN A 29 9.57 55.32 34.50
N SER A 30 8.36 55.75 34.41
CA SER A 30 7.24 54.98 33.90
C SER A 30 7.52 54.57 32.46
N PRO A 31 7.46 53.31 32.08
CA PRO A 31 7.46 52.98 30.66
C PRO A 31 6.18 53.51 30.05
N SER A 32 6.31 54.29 28.99
CA SER A 32 5.21 54.73 28.14
C SER A 32 4.42 53.49 27.66
N PRO A 33 3.09 53.50 27.72
CA PRO A 33 2.27 52.48 27.09
C PRO A 33 2.07 52.86 25.62
N ASP A 34 3.12 52.68 24.80
CA ASP A 34 3.00 52.74 23.35
C ASP A 34 3.61 51.47 22.72
N GLY A 35 2.90 50.42 22.89
CA GLY A 35 2.94 49.21 22.10
C GLY A 35 1.53 48.90 21.71
N SER A 36 0.91 49.71 20.86
CA SER A 36 -0.28 49.33 20.13
C SER A 36 0.11 48.12 19.27
N ALA A 37 -0.15 46.92 19.80
CA ALA A 37 -0.18 45.71 18.97
C ALA A 37 -1.18 46.01 17.86
N SER A 38 -0.69 46.17 16.64
CA SER A 38 -1.51 46.26 15.45
C SER A 38 -2.53 45.12 15.53
N PRO A 39 -3.83 45.37 15.35
CA PRO A 39 -4.81 44.32 15.42
C PRO A 39 -4.41 43.26 14.43
N ALA A 40 -4.10 42.05 14.92
CA ALA A 40 -3.72 40.94 14.08
C ALA A 40 -4.81 40.75 13.03
N THR A 41 -4.48 40.95 11.77
CA THR A 41 -5.43 40.79 10.65
C THR A 41 -5.99 39.38 10.71
N LYS A 42 -7.28 39.27 10.89
CA LYS A 42 -8.00 37.99 10.95
C LYS A 42 -8.46 37.64 9.56
N PHE A 43 -8.28 36.38 9.19
CA PHE A 43 -8.66 35.84 7.90
C PHE A 43 -9.81 34.86 8.06
N ARG A 44 -10.43 34.51 6.93
CA ARG A 44 -11.58 33.61 6.86
C ARG A 44 -11.34 32.54 5.82
N ILE A 45 -11.78 31.32 6.09
CA ILE A 45 -11.90 30.23 5.12
C ILE A 45 -13.38 29.86 5.02
N ALA A 46 -13.99 30.06 3.85
CA ALA A 46 -15.40 29.80 3.64
C ALA A 46 -15.64 29.17 2.25
N GLY A 47 -16.77 28.49 2.11
CA GLY A 47 -17.09 27.86 0.84
C GLY A 47 -18.31 26.94 0.93
N THR A 48 -18.44 26.11 -0.08
CA THR A 48 -19.55 25.15 -0.19
C THR A 48 -19.02 23.77 -0.46
N ILE A 49 -19.54 22.78 0.28
CA ILE A 49 -19.29 21.37 -0.02
C ILE A 49 -20.37 20.84 -0.96
N VAL A 50 -19.96 20.16 -2.04
CA VAL A 50 -20.87 19.69 -3.09
C VAL A 50 -20.59 18.25 -3.47
N SER A 51 -21.59 17.57 -4.06
CA SER A 51 -21.40 16.29 -4.71
C SER A 51 -20.58 16.48 -6.00
N SER A 52 -19.51 15.71 -6.18
CA SER A 52 -18.69 15.74 -7.40
C SER A 52 -19.46 15.29 -8.65
N LEU A 53 -20.50 14.46 -8.45
CA LEU A 53 -21.31 13.93 -9.54
C LEU A 53 -22.37 14.92 -10.05
N THR A 54 -23.07 15.56 -9.13
CA THR A 54 -24.26 16.39 -9.45
C THR A 54 -24.03 17.89 -9.25
N GLY A 55 -22.96 18.29 -8.58
CA GLY A 55 -22.73 19.67 -8.17
C GLY A 55 -23.68 20.17 -7.07
N THR A 56 -24.59 19.31 -6.59
CA THR A 56 -25.56 19.71 -5.56
C THR A 56 -24.87 19.94 -4.22
N PRO A 57 -25.26 20.99 -3.47
CA PRO A 57 -24.76 21.24 -2.13
C PRO A 57 -25.06 20.08 -1.16
N LEU A 58 -24.12 19.81 -0.27
CA LEU A 58 -24.22 18.75 0.71
C LEU A 58 -24.38 19.30 2.13
N GLY A 59 -25.63 19.44 2.55
CA GLY A 59 -25.97 19.83 3.94
C GLY A 59 -25.61 18.72 4.93
N LYS A 60 -25.36 19.09 6.19
CA LYS A 60 -24.99 18.19 7.28
C LYS A 60 -23.72 17.36 6.97
N ALA A 61 -22.80 17.92 6.21
CA ALA A 61 -21.47 17.38 6.03
C ALA A 61 -20.52 17.92 7.11
N ARG A 62 -19.59 17.11 7.56
CA ARG A 62 -18.51 17.55 8.45
C ARG A 62 -17.40 18.17 7.61
N VAL A 63 -17.01 19.39 7.95
CA VAL A 63 -15.86 20.09 7.39
C VAL A 63 -14.87 20.37 8.49
N SER A 64 -13.59 20.19 8.24
CA SER A 64 -12.52 20.49 9.19
C SER A 64 -11.36 21.21 8.52
N ILE A 65 -10.74 22.12 9.27
CA ILE A 65 -9.46 22.72 8.92
C ILE A 65 -8.43 22.36 9.98
N THR A 66 -7.19 22.16 9.53
CA THR A 66 -6.05 21.86 10.41
C THR A 66 -4.84 22.63 9.91
N GLU A 67 -4.14 23.33 10.80
CA GLU A 67 -2.92 24.03 10.43
C GLU A 67 -1.83 23.02 10.00
N THR A 68 -1.18 23.26 8.86
CA THR A 68 -0.24 22.29 8.27
C THR A 68 0.98 22.00 9.17
N GLY A 69 1.36 22.95 10.01
CA GLY A 69 2.46 22.79 10.97
C GLY A 69 2.05 22.20 12.33
N ASP A 70 0.75 22.15 12.64
CA ASP A 70 0.23 21.62 13.92
C ASP A 70 -1.03 20.75 13.69
N PRO A 71 -0.85 19.47 13.40
CA PRO A 71 -1.97 18.57 13.13
C PRO A 71 -2.86 18.30 14.35
N THR A 72 -2.46 18.72 15.54
CA THR A 72 -3.24 18.53 16.78
C THR A 72 -4.30 19.62 16.97
N ASN A 73 -4.15 20.77 16.31
CA ASN A 73 -5.02 21.94 16.45
C ASN A 73 -6.01 22.04 15.27
N GLY A 74 -6.92 21.06 15.20
CA GLY A 74 -7.96 21.02 14.17
C GLY A 74 -9.29 21.58 14.67
N VAL A 75 -9.94 22.42 13.84
CA VAL A 75 -11.30 22.93 14.07
C VAL A 75 -12.24 22.31 13.05
N TRP A 76 -13.44 21.95 13.47
CA TRP A 76 -14.45 21.37 12.59
C TRP A 76 -15.84 21.98 12.81
N MET A 77 -16.67 21.87 11.79
CA MET A 77 -18.06 22.24 11.84
C MET A 77 -18.95 21.33 10.98
N ILE A 78 -20.25 21.46 11.12
CA ILE A 78 -21.24 20.82 10.26
C ILE A 78 -21.83 21.89 9.33
N THR A 79 -21.87 21.56 8.02
CA THR A 79 -22.43 22.48 7.01
C THR A 79 -23.93 22.71 7.21
N SER A 80 -24.38 23.91 6.88
CA SER A 80 -25.80 24.25 6.74
C SER A 80 -26.48 23.43 5.62
N GLU A 81 -27.79 23.51 5.49
CA GLU A 81 -28.58 22.76 4.50
C GLU A 81 -28.13 23.02 3.04
N ASN A 82 -27.65 24.24 2.76
CA ASN A 82 -27.10 24.62 1.46
C ASN A 82 -25.61 24.26 1.30
N GLY A 83 -25.04 23.42 2.18
CA GLY A 83 -23.66 22.96 2.10
C GLY A 83 -22.61 24.00 2.49
N HIS A 84 -23.00 25.17 2.98
CA HIS A 84 -22.07 26.24 3.33
C HIS A 84 -21.28 25.94 4.61
N PHE A 85 -20.01 26.31 4.61
CA PHE A 85 -19.12 26.30 5.77
C PHE A 85 -18.32 27.60 5.85
N GLU A 86 -17.96 28.00 7.08
CA GLU A 86 -17.21 29.22 7.35
C GLU A 86 -16.39 29.08 8.64
N PHE A 87 -15.09 29.37 8.54
CA PHE A 87 -14.16 29.42 9.66
C PHE A 87 -13.59 30.83 9.74
N ASP A 88 -13.91 31.53 10.82
CA ASP A 88 -13.51 32.91 11.07
C ASP A 88 -12.29 33.04 11.94
N SER A 89 -11.75 34.25 11.97
CA SER A 89 -10.74 34.67 12.95
C SER A 89 -9.42 33.87 12.87
N LEU A 90 -9.08 33.40 11.67
CA LEU A 90 -7.86 32.63 11.42
C LEU A 90 -6.63 33.54 11.37
N LYS A 91 -5.51 33.01 11.79
CA LYS A 91 -4.18 33.64 11.61
C LYS A 91 -3.73 33.49 10.16
N PRO A 92 -2.76 34.32 9.70
CA PRO A 92 -2.03 34.03 8.47
C PRO A 92 -1.36 32.65 8.60
N GLY A 93 -1.49 31.80 7.59
CA GLY A 93 -0.90 30.45 7.63
C GLY A 93 -1.46 29.53 6.56
N LYS A 94 -1.09 28.28 6.64
CA LYS A 94 -1.55 27.21 5.73
C LYS A 94 -2.43 26.24 6.45
N PHE A 95 -3.57 25.93 5.85
CA PHE A 95 -4.58 25.05 6.41
C PHE A 95 -4.97 23.94 5.42
N SER A 96 -4.96 22.70 5.90
CA SER A 96 -5.59 21.58 5.20
C SER A 96 -7.09 21.65 5.43
N LEU A 97 -7.89 21.67 4.36
CA LEU A 97 -9.35 21.66 4.39
C LEU A 97 -9.85 20.29 3.99
N GLN A 98 -10.66 19.65 4.84
CA GLN A 98 -11.20 18.31 4.62
C GLN A 98 -12.70 18.27 4.82
N GLY A 99 -13.37 17.43 4.03
CA GLY A 99 -14.81 17.18 4.13
C GLY A 99 -15.15 15.70 4.23
N ALA A 100 -16.21 15.39 4.96
CA ALA A 100 -16.74 14.04 5.09
C ALA A 100 -18.25 14.04 5.23
N LYS A 101 -18.92 13.08 4.57
CA LYS A 101 -20.36 12.85 4.70
C LYS A 101 -20.66 11.36 4.52
N ARG A 102 -21.65 10.84 5.25
CA ARG A 102 -22.11 9.45 5.08
C ARG A 102 -22.54 9.20 3.63
N GLY A 103 -22.09 8.11 3.04
CA GLY A 103 -22.35 7.76 1.64
C GLY A 103 -21.40 8.41 0.62
N PHE A 104 -20.41 9.14 1.10
CA PHE A 104 -19.38 9.79 0.27
C PHE A 104 -17.97 9.42 0.74
N ILE A 105 -17.02 9.51 -0.16
CA ILE A 105 -15.60 9.37 0.14
C ILE A 105 -15.13 10.67 0.83
N PRO A 106 -14.53 10.60 2.03
CA PRO A 106 -13.89 11.77 2.62
C PRO A 106 -12.77 12.28 1.71
N ALA A 107 -12.69 13.58 1.53
CA ALA A 107 -11.70 14.19 0.65
C ALA A 107 -11.16 15.51 1.24
N ALA A 108 -9.91 15.82 0.91
CA ALA A 108 -9.33 17.13 1.12
C ALA A 108 -9.58 18.05 -0.09
N TYR A 109 -9.31 19.34 0.08
CA TYR A 109 -9.46 20.33 -0.98
C TYR A 109 -8.48 20.05 -2.13
N GLU A 110 -9.02 19.95 -3.36
CA GLU A 110 -8.26 19.63 -4.57
C GLU A 110 -7.35 18.38 -4.39
N GLN A 111 -7.90 17.34 -3.77
CA GLN A 111 -7.12 16.14 -3.45
C GLN A 111 -6.81 15.30 -4.68
N HIS A 112 -5.52 14.95 -4.83
CA HIS A 112 -5.03 13.95 -5.76
C HIS A 112 -4.22 12.90 -5.01
N GLU A 113 -4.66 11.65 -5.04
CA GLU A 113 -4.07 10.54 -4.26
C GLU A 113 -3.98 10.87 -2.75
N GLN A 114 -2.74 10.98 -2.20
CA GLN A 114 -2.49 11.40 -0.82
C GLN A 114 -2.14 12.89 -0.68
N PHE A 115 -2.06 13.63 -1.78
CA PHE A 115 -1.73 15.05 -1.81
C PHE A 115 -2.99 15.91 -1.90
N SER A 116 -2.90 17.12 -1.42
CA SER A 116 -4.00 18.09 -1.47
C SER A 116 -3.45 19.50 -1.44
N THR A 117 -4.19 20.44 -1.99
CA THR A 117 -3.85 21.86 -1.93
C THR A 117 -4.16 22.43 -0.57
N ALA A 118 -3.17 22.96 0.15
CA ALA A 118 -3.41 23.71 1.36
C ALA A 118 -3.97 25.12 1.04
N ILE A 119 -4.91 25.55 1.85
CA ILE A 119 -5.50 26.88 1.79
C ILE A 119 -4.54 27.85 2.50
N VAL A 120 -4.11 28.87 1.81
CA VAL A 120 -3.22 29.90 2.35
C VAL A 120 -4.02 31.14 2.72
N THR A 121 -4.04 31.45 4.02
CA THR A 121 -4.67 32.69 4.52
C THR A 121 -3.64 33.80 4.56
N GLY A 122 -3.95 34.93 3.91
CA GLY A 122 -3.05 36.07 3.79
C GLY A 122 -3.66 37.15 2.90
N ALA A 123 -3.01 38.32 2.85
CA ALA A 123 -3.43 39.40 1.97
C ALA A 123 -3.30 38.97 0.50
N GLY A 124 -4.35 39.18 -0.29
CA GLY A 124 -4.36 38.88 -1.73
C GLY A 124 -4.85 37.47 -2.12
N PHE A 125 -5.14 36.59 -1.15
CA PHE A 125 -5.71 35.26 -1.44
C PHE A 125 -7.23 35.26 -1.26
N ASN A 126 -7.95 34.64 -2.22
CA ASN A 126 -9.38 34.43 -2.11
C ASN A 126 -9.64 33.07 -1.47
N THR A 127 -10.04 33.09 -0.21
CA THR A 127 -10.32 31.88 0.60
C THR A 127 -11.80 31.76 1.00
N GLU A 128 -12.70 32.58 0.41
CA GLU A 128 -14.11 32.66 0.81
C GLU A 128 -15.09 32.00 -0.16
N ASN A 129 -14.63 31.59 -1.34
CA ASN A 129 -15.46 30.94 -2.36
C ASN A 129 -14.97 29.54 -2.74
N LEU A 130 -14.52 28.77 -1.74
CA LEU A 130 -13.98 27.46 -1.98
C LEU A 130 -15.09 26.44 -2.29
N VAL A 131 -14.80 25.53 -3.22
CA VAL A 131 -15.72 24.43 -3.55
C VAL A 131 -15.05 23.10 -3.22
N LEU A 132 -15.50 22.47 -2.13
CA LEU A 132 -15.02 21.15 -1.73
C LEU A 132 -15.92 20.07 -2.30
N ARG A 133 -15.37 19.18 -3.13
CA ARG A 133 -16.12 18.13 -3.83
C ARG A 133 -15.96 16.79 -3.14
N LEU A 134 -17.09 16.16 -2.78
CA LEU A 134 -17.10 14.78 -2.30
C LEU A 134 -17.68 13.84 -3.35
N THR A 135 -17.04 12.71 -3.55
CA THR A 135 -17.48 11.69 -4.47
C THR A 135 -18.37 10.68 -3.76
N PRO A 136 -19.59 10.42 -4.26
CA PRO A 136 -20.46 9.40 -3.68
C PRO A 136 -19.86 8.02 -3.83
N LEU A 137 -20.06 7.17 -2.82
CA LEU A 137 -19.64 5.78 -2.82
C LEU A 137 -20.50 4.96 -3.78
N ALA A 138 -19.87 3.99 -4.43
CA ALA A 138 -20.53 3.05 -5.33
C ALA A 138 -20.76 1.68 -4.69
N LEU A 139 -21.57 0.85 -5.36
CA LEU A 139 -21.94 -0.49 -4.97
C LEU A 139 -21.85 -1.43 -6.19
N LEU A 140 -21.26 -2.59 -5.99
CA LEU A 140 -21.23 -3.69 -6.95
C LEU A 140 -21.87 -4.92 -6.30
N GLY A 141 -22.94 -5.43 -6.89
CA GLY A 141 -23.62 -6.67 -6.46
C GLY A 141 -23.93 -7.56 -7.64
N GLY A 142 -24.54 -8.71 -7.36
CA GLY A 142 -24.96 -9.67 -8.36
C GLY A 142 -25.17 -11.06 -7.78
N LYS A 143 -25.22 -12.05 -8.66
CA LYS A 143 -25.37 -13.47 -8.31
C LYS A 143 -24.25 -14.30 -8.92
N VAL A 144 -23.94 -15.40 -8.25
CA VAL A 144 -23.14 -16.49 -8.80
C VAL A 144 -24.09 -17.64 -9.10
N ILE A 145 -24.05 -18.11 -10.34
CA ILE A 145 -24.99 -19.08 -10.89
C ILE A 145 -24.20 -20.22 -11.53
N ASP A 146 -24.62 -21.46 -11.31
CA ASP A 146 -24.01 -22.65 -11.89
C ASP A 146 -24.45 -22.89 -13.34
N GLU A 147 -23.96 -23.97 -13.94
CA GLU A 147 -24.30 -24.41 -15.30
C GLU A 147 -25.77 -24.82 -15.49
N SER A 148 -26.48 -25.08 -14.39
CA SER A 148 -27.91 -25.42 -14.39
C SER A 148 -28.81 -24.20 -14.20
N GLY A 149 -28.21 -23.03 -13.93
CA GLY A 149 -28.94 -21.82 -13.58
C GLY A 149 -29.30 -21.71 -12.10
N GLU A 150 -28.74 -22.59 -11.26
CA GLU A 150 -28.99 -22.61 -9.82
C GLU A 150 -28.02 -21.68 -9.07
N PRO A 151 -28.45 -21.08 -7.94
CA PRO A 151 -27.59 -20.18 -7.18
C PRO A 151 -26.47 -20.95 -6.45
N VAL A 152 -25.22 -20.46 -6.58
CA VAL A 152 -24.06 -21.04 -5.91
C VAL A 152 -23.86 -20.39 -4.55
N ARG A 153 -24.08 -21.16 -3.48
CA ARG A 153 -23.90 -20.72 -2.09
C ARG A 153 -22.43 -20.80 -1.66
N ASN A 154 -22.03 -19.92 -0.75
CA ASN A 154 -20.69 -19.89 -0.18
C ASN A 154 -19.57 -19.80 -1.23
N ALA A 155 -19.87 -19.34 -2.44
CA ALA A 155 -18.84 -19.01 -3.41
C ALA A 155 -17.99 -17.85 -2.87
N ARG A 156 -16.68 -18.02 -2.86
CA ARG A 156 -15.74 -16.99 -2.41
C ARG A 156 -15.49 -16.01 -3.54
N LEU A 157 -15.70 -14.73 -3.28
CA LEU A 157 -15.41 -13.65 -4.21
C LEU A 157 -14.22 -12.83 -3.74
N ILE A 158 -13.39 -12.43 -4.69
CA ILE A 158 -12.31 -11.46 -4.45
C ILE A 158 -12.46 -10.34 -5.46
N LEU A 159 -12.50 -9.12 -4.92
CA LEU A 159 -12.52 -7.90 -5.70
C LEU A 159 -11.11 -7.30 -5.74
N TYR A 160 -10.63 -6.97 -6.93
CA TYR A 160 -9.34 -6.30 -7.16
C TYR A 160 -9.59 -4.92 -7.76
N VAL A 161 -8.65 -4.01 -7.60
CA VAL A 161 -8.72 -2.64 -8.12
C VAL A 161 -7.38 -2.23 -8.71
N GLU A 162 -7.43 -1.51 -9.82
CA GLU A 162 -6.26 -0.81 -10.34
C GLU A 162 -5.84 0.30 -9.38
N ASN A 163 -4.58 0.26 -8.97
CA ASN A 163 -3.99 1.27 -8.09
C ASN A 163 -2.75 1.87 -8.75
N ARG A 164 -2.77 3.20 -8.94
CA ARG A 164 -1.68 3.97 -9.57
C ARG A 164 -0.87 4.81 -8.59
N ARG A 165 -1.25 4.80 -7.30
CA ARG A 165 -0.62 5.66 -6.26
C ARG A 165 0.90 5.50 -6.16
N GLY A 166 1.42 4.32 -6.45
CA GLY A 166 2.86 4.05 -6.48
C GLY A 166 3.57 4.45 -7.77
N GLY A 167 2.93 5.22 -8.67
CA GLY A 167 3.53 5.62 -9.95
C GLY A 167 3.57 4.54 -11.02
N MET A 168 3.01 3.39 -10.73
CA MET A 168 2.79 2.28 -11.66
C MET A 168 1.37 1.76 -11.49
N ASN A 169 0.81 1.26 -12.58
CA ASN A 169 -0.47 0.57 -12.51
C ASN A 169 -0.26 -0.81 -11.89
N ARG A 170 -0.93 -1.08 -10.78
CA ARG A 170 -0.95 -2.39 -10.12
C ARG A 170 -2.37 -2.80 -9.83
N ILE A 171 -2.67 -4.07 -10.02
CA ILE A 171 -3.98 -4.62 -9.67
C ILE A 171 -3.86 -5.31 -8.32
N MET A 172 -4.46 -4.70 -7.31
CA MET A 172 -4.36 -5.13 -5.91
C MET A 172 -5.72 -5.57 -5.39
N ARG A 173 -5.72 -6.49 -4.42
CA ARG A 173 -6.94 -6.89 -3.72
C ARG A 173 -7.58 -5.70 -3.01
N ALA A 174 -8.85 -5.42 -3.34
CA ALA A 174 -9.67 -4.36 -2.74
C ALA A 174 -10.60 -4.90 -1.65
N GLY A 175 -11.08 -6.14 -1.80
CA GLY A 175 -12.00 -6.75 -0.85
C GLY A 175 -12.23 -8.22 -1.10
N SER A 176 -12.97 -8.85 -0.22
CA SER A 176 -13.45 -10.23 -0.39
C SER A 176 -14.80 -10.40 0.26
N GLY A 177 -15.59 -11.33 -0.27
CA GLY A 177 -16.91 -11.69 0.22
C GLY A 177 -17.23 -13.13 -0.11
N SER A 178 -18.42 -13.54 0.24
CA SER A 178 -19.00 -14.82 -0.15
C SER A 178 -20.46 -14.63 -0.52
N THR A 179 -20.98 -15.51 -1.37
CA THR A 179 -22.40 -15.52 -1.68
C THR A 179 -23.23 -16.06 -0.52
N ASP A 180 -24.44 -15.55 -0.41
CA ASP A 180 -25.47 -16.06 0.50
C ASP A 180 -26.14 -17.36 -0.04
N ASP A 181 -27.22 -17.78 0.61
CA ASP A 181 -28.01 -18.97 0.22
C ASP A 181 -28.80 -18.82 -1.09
N GLN A 182 -28.90 -17.58 -1.60
CA GLN A 182 -29.49 -17.26 -2.91
C GLN A 182 -28.44 -16.96 -3.98
N GLY A 183 -27.18 -17.27 -3.70
CA GLY A 183 -26.06 -16.97 -4.59
C GLY A 183 -25.72 -15.50 -4.72
N SER A 184 -26.32 -14.60 -3.89
CA SER A 184 -26.16 -13.17 -4.01
C SER A 184 -24.91 -12.67 -3.29
N TYR A 185 -24.26 -11.64 -3.84
CA TYR A 185 -23.10 -10.96 -3.25
C TYR A 185 -23.22 -9.45 -3.36
N GLU A 186 -22.52 -8.73 -2.49
CA GLU A 186 -22.45 -7.28 -2.51
C GLU A 186 -21.10 -6.77 -2.01
N PHE A 187 -20.51 -5.84 -2.76
CA PHE A 187 -19.38 -5.01 -2.35
C PHE A 187 -19.85 -3.56 -2.28
N ALA A 188 -19.94 -3.03 -1.08
CA ALA A 188 -20.38 -1.66 -0.83
C ALA A 188 -19.19 -0.72 -0.57
N ALA A 189 -19.49 0.58 -0.57
CA ALA A 189 -18.53 1.63 -0.24
C ALA A 189 -17.31 1.69 -1.18
N LEU A 190 -17.51 1.40 -2.47
CA LEU A 190 -16.46 1.41 -3.47
C LEU A 190 -16.14 2.83 -3.94
N ALA A 191 -14.85 3.11 -4.10
CA ALA A 191 -14.35 4.30 -4.77
C ALA A 191 -14.42 4.13 -6.31
N PRO A 192 -14.47 5.23 -7.09
CA PRO A 192 -14.31 5.15 -8.53
C PRO A 192 -13.00 4.47 -8.94
N GLY A 193 -13.04 3.64 -9.97
CA GLY A 193 -11.87 2.93 -10.47
C GLY A 193 -12.21 1.77 -11.38
N ASN A 194 -11.19 1.13 -11.92
CA ASN A 194 -11.33 -0.12 -12.66
C ASN A 194 -11.16 -1.30 -11.70
N TYR A 195 -12.16 -2.14 -11.61
CA TYR A 195 -12.19 -3.29 -10.73
C TYR A 195 -12.17 -4.59 -11.55
N TYR A 196 -11.70 -5.65 -10.92
CA TYR A 196 -11.78 -7.02 -11.44
C TYR A 196 -12.39 -7.89 -10.37
N LEU A 197 -13.17 -8.87 -10.77
CA LEU A 197 -13.88 -9.74 -9.85
C LEU A 197 -13.57 -11.19 -10.18
N SER A 198 -13.17 -11.97 -9.18
CA SER A 198 -12.99 -13.42 -9.27
C SER A 198 -13.93 -14.15 -8.34
N VAL A 199 -14.36 -15.34 -8.76
CA VAL A 199 -15.18 -16.28 -8.01
C VAL A 199 -14.48 -17.61 -7.94
N ALA A 200 -14.38 -18.16 -6.73
CA ALA A 200 -13.96 -19.53 -6.48
C ALA A 200 -15.07 -20.27 -5.73
N ALA A 201 -15.52 -21.37 -6.28
CA ALA A 201 -16.60 -22.19 -5.73
C ALA A 201 -16.30 -23.67 -5.93
N ARG A 202 -17.18 -24.53 -5.43
CA ARG A 202 -17.15 -25.99 -5.64
C ARG A 202 -18.51 -26.46 -6.10
N PRO A 203 -18.57 -27.36 -7.09
CA PRO A 203 -19.82 -28.00 -7.44
C PRO A 203 -20.33 -28.81 -6.24
N TRP A 204 -21.54 -28.55 -5.79
CA TRP A 204 -22.11 -29.24 -4.62
C TRP A 204 -22.32 -30.75 -4.83
N TYR A 205 -22.41 -31.18 -6.08
CA TYR A 205 -22.62 -32.56 -6.50
C TYR A 205 -21.31 -33.29 -6.84
N ALA A 206 -20.16 -32.58 -6.85
CA ALA A 206 -18.91 -33.19 -7.25
C ALA A 206 -18.47 -34.30 -6.29
N VAL A 207 -17.98 -35.39 -6.85
CA VAL A 207 -17.45 -36.54 -6.12
C VAL A 207 -16.08 -36.86 -6.70
N HIS A 208 -15.05 -36.78 -5.89
CA HIS A 208 -13.66 -37.06 -6.28
C HIS A 208 -13.22 -38.41 -5.72
N PRO A 209 -13.27 -39.51 -6.51
CA PRO A 209 -12.83 -40.83 -6.06
C PRO A 209 -11.29 -40.80 -5.87
N VAL A 210 -10.83 -41.34 -4.77
CA VAL A 210 -9.40 -41.51 -4.50
C VAL A 210 -8.97 -42.89 -4.98
N SER A 211 -7.79 -42.99 -5.55
CA SER A 211 -7.17 -44.26 -5.93
C SER A 211 -7.07 -45.15 -4.70
N SER A 212 -7.56 -46.38 -4.77
CA SER A 212 -7.47 -47.32 -3.65
C SER A 212 -6.00 -47.70 -3.42
N SER A 213 -5.55 -47.61 -2.16
CA SER A 213 -4.26 -48.21 -1.78
C SER A 213 -4.29 -49.73 -2.09
N GLU A 214 -3.18 -50.22 -2.63
CA GLU A 214 -3.00 -51.68 -2.80
C GLU A 214 -3.23 -52.36 -1.45
N GLY A 215 -4.29 -53.19 -1.37
CA GLY A 215 -4.65 -53.93 -0.16
C GLY A 215 -6.03 -53.70 0.41
N THR A 216 -6.81 -52.75 -0.07
CA THR A 216 -8.22 -52.63 0.30
C THR A 216 -9.07 -53.55 -0.57
N SER A 217 -9.74 -54.48 0.09
CA SER A 217 -10.60 -55.51 -0.54
C SER A 217 -11.90 -54.99 -1.20
N ASN A 218 -12.17 -53.69 -1.12
CA ASN A 218 -13.29 -53.03 -1.78
C ASN A 218 -12.77 -51.95 -2.75
N PRO A 219 -12.95 -52.16 -4.07
CA PRO A 219 -12.69 -51.08 -5.01
C PRO A 219 -13.63 -49.91 -4.70
N PRO A 220 -13.15 -48.65 -4.81
CA PRO A 220 -14.02 -47.50 -4.66
C PRO A 220 -15.20 -47.61 -5.65
N PRO A 221 -16.42 -47.14 -5.27
CA PRO A 221 -17.55 -47.16 -6.19
C PRO A 221 -17.16 -46.45 -7.48
N SER A 222 -17.50 -47.02 -8.63
CA SER A 222 -17.28 -46.39 -9.93
C SER A 222 -18.11 -45.11 -9.99
N VAL A 223 -17.47 -43.98 -9.73
CA VAL A 223 -18.10 -42.66 -9.86
C VAL A 223 -18.17 -42.32 -11.35
N ALA A 224 -19.33 -41.87 -11.79
CA ALA A 224 -19.46 -41.39 -13.16
C ALA A 224 -18.50 -40.22 -13.40
N ARG A 225 -17.77 -40.23 -14.48
CA ARG A 225 -16.81 -39.12 -14.84
C ARG A 225 -17.47 -37.75 -14.89
N SER A 226 -18.79 -37.73 -15.12
CA SER A 226 -19.59 -36.49 -15.09
C SER A 226 -19.72 -35.85 -13.70
N LEU A 227 -19.41 -36.60 -12.64
CA LEU A 227 -19.43 -36.10 -11.25
C LEU A 227 -18.05 -35.78 -10.73
N ASP A 228 -16.99 -36.14 -11.45
CA ASP A 228 -15.61 -35.84 -11.08
C ASP A 228 -15.17 -34.54 -11.77
N VAL A 229 -15.67 -33.43 -11.25
CA VAL A 229 -15.55 -32.09 -11.82
C VAL A 229 -15.19 -31.07 -10.76
N ALA A 230 -14.55 -29.97 -11.19
CA ALA A 230 -14.22 -28.84 -10.36
C ALA A 230 -14.57 -27.52 -11.07
N TYR A 231 -14.89 -26.48 -10.31
CA TYR A 231 -14.98 -25.14 -10.89
C TYR A 231 -13.59 -24.49 -10.90
N PRO A 232 -13.07 -24.06 -12.06
CA PRO A 232 -11.91 -23.20 -12.10
C PRO A 232 -12.26 -21.85 -11.46
N THR A 233 -11.26 -21.15 -10.88
CA THR A 233 -11.46 -19.75 -10.51
C THR A 233 -11.94 -18.99 -11.75
N THR A 234 -13.12 -18.39 -11.67
CA THR A 234 -13.77 -17.70 -12.78
C THR A 234 -13.71 -16.20 -12.56
N TYR A 235 -13.17 -15.47 -13.52
CA TYR A 235 -13.13 -14.01 -13.49
C TYR A 235 -14.31 -13.41 -14.26
N TYR A 236 -14.64 -12.15 -13.95
CA TYR A 236 -15.67 -11.43 -14.68
C TYR A 236 -15.42 -11.48 -16.17
N ASN A 237 -16.49 -11.74 -16.87
CA ASN A 237 -16.72 -12.14 -18.24
C ASN A 237 -16.46 -13.63 -18.54
N GLY A 238 -16.40 -14.49 -17.49
CA GLY A 238 -16.44 -15.96 -17.67
C GLY A 238 -15.11 -16.61 -18.06
N VAL A 239 -13.97 -15.94 -17.85
CA VAL A 239 -12.64 -16.47 -18.14
C VAL A 239 -11.98 -17.09 -16.91
N SER A 240 -11.06 -18.04 -17.11
CA SER A 240 -10.37 -18.76 -16.02
C SER A 240 -8.96 -18.23 -15.71
N GLU A 241 -8.41 -17.36 -16.55
CA GLU A 241 -7.11 -16.74 -16.35
C GLU A 241 -7.28 -15.26 -16.01
N ALA A 242 -6.48 -14.79 -15.03
CA ALA A 242 -6.56 -13.41 -14.56
C ALA A 242 -6.17 -12.39 -15.64
N ASP A 243 -5.21 -12.75 -16.49
CA ASP A 243 -4.71 -11.87 -17.56
C ASP A 243 -5.77 -11.61 -18.65
N ASP A 244 -6.76 -12.48 -18.77
CA ASP A 244 -7.88 -12.36 -19.73
C ASP A 244 -9.10 -11.67 -19.11
N ALA A 245 -9.06 -11.33 -17.82
CA ALA A 245 -10.17 -10.75 -17.10
C ALA A 245 -10.52 -9.35 -17.62
N THR A 246 -11.82 -9.08 -17.72
CA THR A 246 -12.32 -7.78 -18.16
C THR A 246 -12.48 -6.82 -16.98
N PRO A 247 -11.97 -5.58 -17.05
CA PRO A 247 -12.18 -4.59 -16.00
C PRO A 247 -13.65 -4.14 -15.93
N ILE A 248 -14.11 -3.91 -14.72
CA ILE A 248 -15.41 -3.33 -14.40
C ILE A 248 -15.19 -1.86 -14.04
N PRO A 249 -15.46 -0.90 -14.93
CA PRO A 249 -15.33 0.51 -14.62
C PRO A 249 -16.45 0.94 -13.68
N ILE A 250 -16.09 1.42 -12.50
CA ILE A 250 -17.03 1.92 -11.48
C ILE A 250 -16.85 3.43 -11.32
N LYS A 251 -17.95 4.17 -11.44
CA LYS A 251 -18.02 5.62 -11.20
C LYS A 251 -18.61 5.90 -9.81
N GLY A 252 -18.37 7.08 -9.31
CA GLY A 252 -18.97 7.50 -8.04
C GLY A 252 -20.51 7.45 -8.09
N GLY A 253 -21.11 6.80 -7.09
CA GLY A 253 -22.56 6.63 -6.99
C GLY A 253 -23.17 5.49 -7.81
N ASP A 254 -22.37 4.76 -8.60
CA ASP A 254 -22.86 3.62 -9.37
C ASP A 254 -23.44 2.52 -8.46
N ARG A 255 -24.47 1.85 -8.99
CA ARG A 255 -25.07 0.65 -8.41
C ARG A 255 -25.14 -0.41 -9.50
N LEU A 256 -24.07 -1.20 -9.62
CA LEU A 256 -23.92 -2.19 -10.67
C LEU A 256 -24.42 -3.56 -10.20
N GLN A 257 -25.09 -4.29 -11.11
CA GLN A 257 -25.47 -5.68 -10.91
C GLN A 257 -24.77 -6.52 -11.98
N ILE A 258 -23.93 -7.45 -11.55
CA ILE A 258 -23.11 -8.31 -12.40
C ILE A 258 -23.28 -9.75 -11.93
N ASP A 259 -23.87 -10.58 -12.77
CA ASP A 259 -23.98 -12.01 -12.51
C ASP A 259 -22.78 -12.75 -13.11
N ILE A 260 -22.31 -13.79 -12.41
CA ILE A 260 -21.19 -14.62 -12.85
C ILE A 260 -21.65 -16.05 -12.94
N HIS A 261 -21.42 -16.66 -14.10
CA HIS A 261 -21.69 -18.07 -14.34
C HIS A 261 -20.41 -18.87 -14.15
N VAL A 262 -20.50 -19.92 -13.33
CA VAL A 262 -19.42 -20.90 -13.14
C VAL A 262 -19.75 -22.16 -13.91
N ASN A 263 -18.76 -22.71 -14.60
CA ASN A 263 -18.91 -23.91 -15.40
C ASN A 263 -17.91 -24.98 -14.94
N PRO A 264 -18.36 -26.25 -14.79
CA PRO A 264 -17.49 -27.33 -14.37
C PRO A 264 -16.52 -27.74 -15.47
N VAL A 265 -15.31 -28.10 -15.05
CA VAL A 265 -14.32 -28.78 -15.89
C VAL A 265 -13.99 -30.14 -15.27
N PRO A 266 -13.46 -31.11 -16.02
CA PRO A 266 -12.96 -32.34 -15.43
C PRO A 266 -11.93 -32.05 -14.35
N ALA A 267 -12.09 -32.67 -13.18
CA ALA A 267 -11.15 -32.54 -12.10
C ALA A 267 -9.90 -33.37 -12.37
N LEU A 268 -8.75 -32.87 -11.94
CA LEU A 268 -7.47 -33.59 -12.00
C LEU A 268 -7.21 -34.28 -10.66
N HIS A 269 -6.64 -35.45 -10.76
CA HIS A 269 -6.06 -36.21 -9.66
C HIS A 269 -4.53 -36.09 -9.76
N LEU A 270 -3.89 -35.52 -8.77
CA LEU A 270 -2.47 -35.25 -8.76
C LEU A 270 -1.79 -36.14 -7.74
N VAL A 271 -0.74 -36.85 -8.15
CA VAL A 271 0.02 -37.75 -7.29
C VAL A 271 1.27 -37.06 -6.80
N PHE A 272 1.49 -37.06 -5.49
CA PHE A 272 2.67 -36.48 -4.85
C PHE A 272 3.56 -37.55 -4.24
N HIS A 273 4.82 -37.50 -4.56
CA HIS A 273 5.86 -38.25 -3.88
C HIS A 273 6.53 -37.35 -2.85
N VAL A 274 6.34 -37.65 -1.55
CA VAL A 274 6.97 -36.91 -0.46
C VAL A 274 8.14 -37.73 0.07
N PRO A 275 9.37 -37.29 -0.09
CA PRO A 275 10.54 -37.98 0.46
C PRO A 275 10.53 -37.88 1.99
N GLY A 276 10.69 -38.99 2.69
CA GLY A 276 10.82 -39.04 4.14
C GLY A 276 10.09 -40.19 4.82
N ASP A 277 10.22 -40.28 6.15
CA ASP A 277 9.57 -41.26 6.99
C ASP A 277 8.08 -40.90 7.15
N PRO A 278 7.15 -41.76 6.76
CA PRO A 278 5.71 -41.53 6.93
C PRO A 278 5.28 -41.21 8.37
N GLN A 279 6.09 -41.59 9.37
CA GLN A 279 5.81 -41.36 10.78
C GLN A 279 6.13 -39.92 11.26
N GLN A 280 6.80 -39.12 10.47
CA GLN A 280 7.24 -37.76 10.86
C GLN A 280 6.27 -36.63 10.50
N GLY A 281 5.09 -36.96 10.06
CA GLY A 281 4.06 -35.98 9.69
C GLY A 281 4.17 -35.50 8.25
N PHE A 282 3.04 -35.33 7.63
CA PHE A 282 2.90 -34.83 6.26
C PHE A 282 2.50 -33.35 6.29
N SER A 283 3.16 -32.55 5.49
CA SER A 283 2.75 -31.18 5.23
C SER A 283 2.05 -31.09 3.89
N MET A 284 0.77 -30.71 3.91
CA MET A 284 -0.02 -30.54 2.71
C MET A 284 0.65 -29.58 1.73
N PRO A 285 0.73 -29.92 0.43
CA PRO A 285 1.18 -28.98 -0.57
C PRO A 285 0.23 -27.79 -0.66
N VAL A 286 0.80 -26.62 -0.78
CA VAL A 286 0.04 -25.38 -0.97
C VAL A 286 0.15 -24.99 -2.44
N PHE A 287 -0.98 -25.03 -3.13
CA PHE A 287 -1.08 -24.57 -4.51
C PHE A 287 -1.27 -23.06 -4.50
N GLN A 288 -0.48 -22.39 -5.32
CA GLN A 288 -0.58 -20.96 -5.54
C GLN A 288 -0.76 -20.67 -7.03
N LYS A 289 -1.56 -19.67 -7.32
CA LYS A 289 -1.74 -19.15 -8.67
C LYS A 289 -1.35 -17.68 -8.69
N HIS A 290 -0.67 -17.24 -9.74
CA HIS A 290 -0.51 -15.82 -9.99
C HIS A 290 -1.84 -15.24 -10.41
N VAL A 291 -2.28 -14.21 -9.67
CA VAL A 291 -3.51 -13.48 -9.92
C VAL A 291 -3.13 -12.01 -9.95
N PHE A 292 -3.06 -11.43 -11.14
CA PHE A 292 -2.54 -10.07 -11.35
C PHE A 292 -1.17 -9.87 -10.67
N ASP A 293 -1.04 -8.85 -9.82
CA ASP A 293 0.19 -8.54 -9.10
C ASP A 293 0.32 -9.28 -7.75
N SER A 294 -0.42 -10.36 -7.52
CA SER A 294 -0.39 -11.12 -6.27
C SER A 294 -0.31 -12.64 -6.49
N LEU A 295 0.16 -13.34 -5.45
CA LEU A 295 0.11 -14.80 -5.36
C LEU A 295 -1.06 -15.19 -4.45
N GLU A 296 -2.01 -15.96 -4.97
CA GLU A 296 -3.15 -16.45 -4.19
C GLU A 296 -3.09 -17.95 -3.98
N ASN A 297 -3.44 -18.39 -2.77
CA ASN A 297 -3.56 -19.80 -2.47
C ASN A 297 -4.84 -20.35 -3.11
N VAL A 298 -4.71 -21.43 -3.85
CA VAL A 298 -5.83 -22.17 -4.40
C VAL A 298 -6.18 -23.28 -3.41
N GLN A 299 -7.44 -23.35 -3.03
CA GLN A 299 -7.93 -24.44 -2.18
C GLN A 299 -8.18 -25.68 -3.04
N GLY A 300 -7.38 -26.72 -2.85
CA GLY A 300 -7.67 -28.07 -3.33
C GLY A 300 -8.56 -28.83 -2.32
N GLU A 301 -9.24 -29.84 -2.75
CA GLU A 301 -9.85 -30.83 -1.86
C GLU A 301 -8.76 -31.72 -1.28
N GLY A 302 -8.97 -32.26 -0.08
CA GLY A 302 -7.91 -32.82 0.75
C GLY A 302 -7.04 -33.88 0.06
N ALA A 303 -5.74 -33.83 0.30
CA ALA A 303 -4.84 -34.91 -0.09
C ALA A 303 -5.06 -36.13 0.80
N GLN A 304 -5.09 -37.29 0.20
CA GLN A 304 -5.19 -38.58 0.90
C GLN A 304 -3.95 -39.42 0.65
N SER A 305 -3.50 -40.16 1.67
CA SER A 305 -2.40 -41.11 1.49
C SER A 305 -2.90 -42.34 0.77
N VAL A 306 -2.30 -42.63 -0.38
CA VAL A 306 -2.63 -43.80 -1.20
C VAL A 306 -1.60 -44.91 -1.04
N ALA A 307 -0.37 -44.56 -0.66
CA ALA A 307 0.71 -45.49 -0.28
C ALA A 307 1.68 -44.76 0.67
N PRO A 308 2.59 -45.47 1.36
CA PRO A 308 3.63 -44.83 2.17
C PRO A 308 4.44 -43.82 1.36
N GLY A 309 4.40 -42.55 1.75
CA GLY A 309 5.08 -41.43 1.06
C GLY A 309 4.44 -41.00 -0.26
N VAL A 310 3.27 -41.57 -0.62
CA VAL A 310 2.52 -41.18 -1.83
C VAL A 310 1.15 -40.65 -1.44
N TYR A 311 0.85 -39.48 -1.92
CA TYR A 311 -0.42 -38.80 -1.65
C TYR A 311 -1.12 -38.44 -2.96
N GLU A 312 -2.43 -38.53 -2.95
CA GLU A 312 -3.28 -38.08 -4.06
C GLU A 312 -4.05 -36.86 -3.63
N LEU A 313 -4.03 -35.82 -4.45
CA LEU A 313 -4.88 -34.62 -4.34
C LEU A 313 -5.88 -34.67 -5.48
N THR A 314 -7.15 -34.60 -5.13
CA THR A 314 -8.27 -34.67 -6.08
C THR A 314 -9.01 -33.34 -6.16
N GLY A 315 -9.84 -33.16 -7.18
CA GLY A 315 -10.69 -31.98 -7.30
C GLY A 315 -9.95 -30.72 -7.77
N VAL A 316 -8.80 -30.85 -8.43
CA VAL A 316 -8.02 -29.71 -8.91
C VAL A 316 -8.41 -29.39 -10.36
N PRO A 317 -8.87 -28.16 -10.68
CA PRO A 317 -9.08 -27.77 -12.06
C PRO A 317 -7.75 -27.64 -12.82
N ALA A 318 -7.72 -27.93 -14.12
CA ALA A 318 -6.55 -27.70 -14.96
C ALA A 318 -6.13 -26.22 -14.93
N GLY A 319 -4.82 -25.95 -14.97
CA GLY A 319 -4.30 -24.59 -14.94
C GLY A 319 -2.82 -24.51 -14.64
N ARG A 320 -2.33 -23.27 -14.50
CA ARG A 320 -0.95 -22.98 -14.17
C ARG A 320 -0.81 -22.70 -12.67
N TYR A 321 0.05 -23.46 -12.00
CA TYR A 321 0.23 -23.38 -10.55
C TYR A 321 1.71 -23.38 -10.17
N SER A 322 2.02 -22.72 -9.05
CA SER A 322 3.23 -22.99 -8.29
C SER A 322 2.86 -23.79 -7.03
N VAL A 323 3.68 -24.78 -6.68
CA VAL A 323 3.42 -25.65 -5.54
C VAL A 323 4.46 -25.40 -4.48
N ARG A 324 4.04 -25.12 -3.24
CA ARG A 324 4.91 -25.04 -2.07
C ARG A 324 4.77 -26.29 -1.23
N LEU A 325 5.88 -26.90 -0.92
CA LEU A 325 5.97 -28.05 -0.04
C LEU A 325 6.78 -27.67 1.19
N ARG A 326 6.32 -28.08 2.36
CA ARG A 326 7.09 -27.93 3.60
C ARG A 326 7.81 -29.23 3.91
N GLU A 327 9.12 -29.17 4.06
CA GLU A 327 9.88 -30.33 4.50
C GLU A 327 9.58 -30.65 5.97
N PRO A 328 9.17 -31.90 6.31
CA PRO A 328 8.73 -32.22 7.67
C PRO A 328 9.82 -32.07 8.73
N LYS A 329 11.09 -32.34 8.39
CA LYS A 329 12.21 -32.30 9.35
C LYS A 329 12.72 -30.90 9.65
N SER A 330 12.94 -30.11 8.61
CA SER A 330 13.52 -28.77 8.75
C SER A 330 12.47 -27.68 8.86
N GLY A 331 11.22 -27.98 8.51
CA GLY A 331 10.17 -26.97 8.34
C GLY A 331 10.41 -26.02 7.17
N GLN A 332 11.49 -26.24 6.39
CA GLN A 332 11.80 -25.41 5.23
C GLN A 332 10.74 -25.59 4.15
N LEU A 333 10.35 -24.46 3.55
CA LEU A 333 9.52 -24.45 2.37
C LEU A 333 10.39 -24.73 1.15
N GLN A 334 9.96 -25.65 0.33
CA GLN A 334 10.49 -25.89 -1.01
C GLN A 334 9.46 -25.36 -1.99
N GLN A 335 9.87 -24.60 -2.96
CA GLN A 335 8.99 -24.05 -3.98
C GLN A 335 9.29 -24.69 -5.32
N SER A 336 8.26 -25.20 -5.97
CA SER A 336 8.37 -25.57 -7.37
C SER A 336 8.27 -24.33 -8.26
N ASN A 337 8.89 -24.40 -9.42
CA ASN A 337 8.61 -23.47 -10.50
C ASN A 337 7.13 -23.56 -10.91
N GLU A 338 6.62 -22.55 -11.60
CA GLU A 338 5.29 -22.62 -12.21
C GLU A 338 5.20 -23.86 -13.11
N MET A 339 4.19 -24.66 -12.88
CA MET A 339 3.92 -25.87 -13.66
C MET A 339 2.52 -25.81 -14.23
N ASN A 340 2.36 -26.36 -15.43
CA ASN A 340 1.08 -26.49 -16.08
C ASN A 340 0.47 -27.85 -15.71
N LEU A 341 -0.60 -27.84 -14.94
CA LEU A 341 -1.36 -29.03 -14.55
C LEU A 341 -2.49 -29.22 -15.56
N VAL A 342 -2.33 -30.17 -16.46
CA VAL A 342 -3.28 -30.40 -17.55
C VAL A 342 -3.66 -31.88 -17.71
N LYS A 343 -2.95 -32.76 -17.03
CA LYS A 343 -3.12 -34.21 -17.21
C LYS A 343 -3.56 -34.85 -15.90
N ASP A 344 -4.62 -35.62 -15.96
CA ASP A 344 -5.05 -36.49 -14.88
C ASP A 344 -3.99 -37.52 -14.54
N GLY A 345 -3.78 -37.81 -13.26
CA GLY A 345 -2.71 -38.66 -12.77
C GLY A 345 -1.30 -38.05 -12.92
N GLN A 346 -1.19 -36.73 -13.11
CA GLN A 346 0.11 -36.07 -13.20
C GLN A 346 0.87 -36.21 -11.90
N GLU A 347 2.08 -36.75 -11.98
CA GLU A 347 2.98 -36.91 -10.84
C GLU A 347 3.72 -35.59 -10.54
N LEU A 348 3.71 -35.21 -9.28
CA LEU A 348 4.42 -34.07 -8.73
C LEU A 348 5.53 -34.59 -7.82
N ASP A 349 6.76 -34.50 -8.31
CA ASP A 349 7.93 -34.95 -7.58
C ASP A 349 8.53 -33.79 -6.77
N ALA A 350 8.33 -33.82 -5.44
CA ALA A 350 8.86 -32.84 -4.53
C ALA A 350 10.39 -32.83 -4.46
N SER A 351 11.04 -33.93 -4.83
CA SER A 351 12.50 -34.01 -4.86
C SER A 351 13.14 -33.16 -5.96
N ARG A 352 12.35 -32.75 -6.95
CA ARG A 352 12.77 -31.83 -8.02
C ARG A 352 12.56 -30.36 -7.70
N SER A 353 12.00 -30.05 -6.53
CA SER A 353 11.87 -28.66 -6.10
C SER A 353 13.24 -28.11 -5.71
N GLU A 354 13.50 -26.87 -6.11
CA GLU A 354 14.75 -26.21 -5.76
C GLU A 354 14.75 -25.84 -4.27
N PRO A 355 15.83 -26.12 -3.53
CA PRO A 355 15.93 -25.74 -2.15
C PRO A 355 15.91 -24.22 -2.02
N THR A 356 15.14 -23.71 -1.07
CA THR A 356 15.11 -22.28 -0.77
C THR A 356 16.39 -21.84 -0.06
N ALA A 357 16.76 -20.58 -0.25
CA ALA A 357 17.92 -19.97 0.37
C ALA A 357 17.58 -19.30 1.70
N ARG A 358 18.62 -19.06 2.50
CA ARG A 358 18.59 -18.16 3.66
C ARG A 358 19.38 -16.90 3.33
N VAL A 359 18.81 -15.74 3.67
CA VAL A 359 19.48 -14.46 3.48
C VAL A 359 19.46 -13.70 4.81
N LYS A 360 20.64 -13.51 5.38
CA LYS A 360 20.83 -12.66 6.56
C LYS A 360 21.35 -11.31 6.09
N MET A 361 20.74 -10.24 6.56
CA MET A 361 21.15 -8.87 6.24
C MET A 361 21.48 -8.10 7.49
N SER A 362 22.71 -7.57 7.59
CA SER A 362 23.16 -6.67 8.65
C SER A 362 23.14 -5.24 8.14
N VAL A 363 22.24 -4.42 8.67
CA VAL A 363 22.10 -3.01 8.31
C VAL A 363 23.25 -2.21 8.89
N LYS A 364 23.84 -1.34 8.08
CA LYS A 364 24.88 -0.38 8.46
C LYS A 364 24.39 1.03 8.21
N MET A 365 24.36 1.83 9.27
CA MET A 365 23.96 3.23 9.21
C MET A 365 25.19 4.15 9.13
N PRO A 366 25.13 5.29 8.42
CA PRO A 366 26.19 6.30 8.48
C PRO A 366 26.37 6.80 9.91
N ARG A 367 27.63 7.02 10.33
CA ARG A 367 27.98 7.66 11.61
C ARG A 367 27.38 7.04 12.87
N GLN A 368 27.15 5.75 12.88
CA GLN A 368 26.56 5.04 14.04
C GLN A 368 25.22 5.65 14.51
N GLU A 369 24.41 6.18 13.59
CA GLU A 369 23.05 6.60 13.93
C GLU A 369 22.25 5.40 14.48
N PRO A 370 21.43 5.60 15.52
CA PRO A 370 20.61 4.52 16.05
C PRO A 370 19.60 4.04 15.00
N PHE A 371 19.31 2.75 14.99
CA PHE A 371 18.30 2.20 14.10
C PHE A 371 16.93 2.83 14.38
N PRO A 372 16.21 3.26 13.34
CA PRO A 372 14.86 3.77 13.53
C PRO A 372 13.95 2.65 14.05
N LYS A 373 13.03 3.00 14.91
CA LYS A 373 11.96 2.09 15.31
C LYS A 373 11.20 1.62 14.06
N GLN A 374 10.93 0.33 13.97
CA GLN A 374 10.17 -0.29 12.85
C GLN A 374 10.88 -0.19 11.49
N LEU A 375 12.20 -0.23 11.46
CA LEU A 375 12.94 -0.43 10.21
C LEU A 375 12.68 -1.85 9.70
N SER A 376 12.44 -1.97 8.39
CA SER A 376 12.22 -3.25 7.74
C SER A 376 12.96 -3.30 6.41
N LEU A 377 13.32 -4.51 6.00
CA LEU A 377 13.84 -4.80 4.67
C LEU A 377 12.87 -5.72 3.95
N ALA A 378 12.81 -5.60 2.63
CA ALA A 378 12.01 -6.47 1.80
C ALA A 378 12.78 -6.85 0.54
N LEU A 379 12.50 -8.04 0.00
CA LEU A 379 12.98 -8.48 -1.29
C LEU A 379 11.89 -8.34 -2.33
N GLN A 380 12.18 -7.65 -3.42
CA GLN A 380 11.29 -7.43 -4.54
C GLN A 380 11.86 -8.13 -5.78
N ASP A 381 11.04 -8.93 -6.46
CA ASP A 381 11.42 -9.63 -7.68
C ASP A 381 11.42 -8.72 -8.93
N SER A 382 11.77 -9.29 -10.09
CA SER A 382 11.77 -8.57 -11.38
C SER A 382 10.38 -8.11 -11.83
N ARG A 383 9.31 -8.73 -11.32
CA ARG A 383 7.91 -8.31 -11.53
C ARG A 383 7.49 -7.23 -10.53
N ARG A 384 8.43 -6.74 -9.70
CA ARG A 384 8.20 -5.79 -8.61
C ARG A 384 7.24 -6.29 -7.52
N GLN A 385 7.13 -7.60 -7.33
CA GLN A 385 6.36 -8.20 -6.24
C GLN A 385 7.24 -8.34 -5.00
N LEU A 386 6.68 -8.06 -3.82
CA LEU A 386 7.36 -8.31 -2.55
C LEU A 386 7.28 -9.81 -2.24
N VAL A 387 8.43 -10.49 -2.31
CA VAL A 387 8.52 -11.95 -2.10
C VAL A 387 8.94 -12.33 -0.69
N ALA A 388 9.63 -11.44 0.01
CA ALA A 388 10.04 -11.64 1.39
C ALA A 388 10.08 -10.31 2.14
N PHE A 389 9.79 -10.37 3.44
CA PHE A 389 9.77 -9.21 4.34
C PHE A 389 10.40 -9.59 5.68
N GLY A 390 11.28 -8.74 6.20
CA GLY A 390 11.95 -8.92 7.48
C GLY A 390 12.02 -7.62 8.27
N SER A 391 11.67 -7.67 9.54
CA SER A 391 11.91 -6.56 10.47
C SER A 391 13.38 -6.56 10.89
N VAL A 392 13.97 -5.37 10.98
CA VAL A 392 15.32 -5.19 11.49
C VAL A 392 15.26 -5.16 13.01
N ASP A 393 16.05 -6.01 13.67
CA ASP A 393 16.12 -6.09 15.14
C ASP A 393 16.99 -4.97 15.76
N ALA A 394 17.20 -5.03 17.07
CA ALA A 394 17.99 -4.03 17.80
C ALA A 394 19.49 -4.09 17.45
N GLU A 395 19.97 -5.24 17.01
CA GLU A 395 21.33 -5.51 16.56
C GLU A 395 21.57 -5.06 15.11
N GLY A 396 20.50 -4.66 14.41
CA GLY A 396 20.53 -4.23 13.02
C GLY A 396 20.46 -5.38 12.04
N GLU A 397 19.91 -6.52 12.44
CA GLU A 397 19.82 -7.71 11.61
C GLU A 397 18.40 -7.97 11.12
N ALA A 398 18.28 -8.45 9.88
CA ALA A 398 17.05 -8.98 9.30
C ALA A 398 17.33 -10.35 8.68
N ASN A 399 16.47 -11.33 8.98
CA ASN A 399 16.62 -12.69 8.51
C ASN A 399 15.47 -13.06 7.59
N PHE A 400 15.81 -13.61 6.43
CA PHE A 400 14.87 -14.09 5.44
C PHE A 400 15.08 -15.58 5.26
N GLU A 401 14.08 -16.34 5.66
CA GLU A 401 14.03 -17.77 5.45
C GLU A 401 13.20 -18.08 4.21
N ASN A 402 13.50 -19.18 3.55
CA ASN A 402 12.73 -19.69 2.42
C ASN A 402 12.67 -18.74 1.20
N VAL A 403 13.78 -18.09 0.88
CA VAL A 403 13.91 -17.26 -0.32
C VAL A 403 14.15 -18.15 -1.52
N SER A 404 13.31 -18.05 -2.55
CA SER A 404 13.49 -18.79 -3.81
C SER A 404 14.71 -18.27 -4.56
N ALA A 405 15.31 -19.11 -5.42
CA ALA A 405 16.36 -18.66 -6.32
C ALA A 405 15.82 -17.58 -7.27
N GLY A 406 16.61 -16.54 -7.55
CA GLY A 406 16.17 -15.44 -8.40
C GLY A 406 16.98 -14.16 -8.23
N LYS A 407 16.56 -13.14 -8.95
CA LYS A 407 17.10 -11.77 -8.83
C LYS A 407 16.10 -10.90 -8.08
N TYR A 408 16.61 -10.14 -7.14
CA TYR A 408 15.80 -9.31 -6.23
C TYR A 408 16.40 -7.93 -6.08
N ALA A 409 15.54 -6.94 -5.85
CA ALA A 409 15.93 -5.64 -5.34
C ALA A 409 15.67 -5.60 -3.82
N ILE A 410 16.62 -5.05 -3.06
CA ILE A 410 16.48 -4.85 -1.62
C ILE A 410 15.78 -3.50 -1.39
N LEU A 411 14.59 -3.55 -0.81
CA LEU A 411 13.83 -2.36 -0.44
C LEU A 411 13.89 -2.11 1.06
N VAL A 412 13.79 -0.84 1.44
CA VAL A 412 13.81 -0.41 2.84
C VAL A 412 12.49 0.25 3.20
N GLY A 413 11.86 -0.23 4.26
CA GLY A 413 10.64 0.36 4.82
C GLY A 413 10.91 1.02 6.17
N SER A 414 10.44 2.24 6.36
CA SER A 414 10.44 2.92 7.65
C SER A 414 9.34 3.98 7.71
N PRO A 415 8.55 4.03 8.80
CA PRO A 415 7.53 5.05 8.96
C PRO A 415 8.11 6.43 9.31
N ALA A 416 9.35 6.48 9.82
CA ALA A 416 9.96 7.73 10.29
C ALA A 416 10.48 8.61 9.16
N LYS A 417 11.22 8.02 8.22
CA LYS A 417 11.77 8.71 7.04
C LYS A 417 12.12 7.68 5.96
N PRO A 418 12.17 8.05 4.69
CA PRO A 418 12.62 7.14 3.64
C PRO A 418 14.12 6.87 3.72
N TYR A 419 14.51 5.68 3.30
CA TYR A 419 15.89 5.23 3.17
C TYR A 419 16.12 4.64 1.79
N SER A 420 17.37 4.72 1.33
CA SER A 420 17.86 3.99 0.16
C SER A 420 19.04 3.11 0.53
N VAL A 421 19.20 2.01 -0.18
CA VAL A 421 20.38 1.16 -0.13
C VAL A 421 21.45 1.76 -1.04
N VAL A 422 22.52 2.24 -0.46
CA VAL A 422 23.63 2.84 -1.22
C VAL A 422 24.52 1.76 -1.81
N ARG A 423 24.76 0.71 -1.02
CA ARG A 423 25.58 -0.45 -1.42
C ARG A 423 25.27 -1.65 -0.55
N THR A 424 25.61 -2.82 -1.08
CA THR A 424 25.62 -4.07 -0.34
C THR A 424 27.02 -4.68 -0.40
N SER A 425 27.39 -5.48 0.58
CA SER A 425 28.62 -6.26 0.54
C SER A 425 28.43 -7.62 1.17
N SER A 426 29.11 -8.63 0.62
CA SER A 426 29.19 -9.98 1.19
C SER A 426 30.64 -10.34 1.43
N GLN A 427 30.99 -10.74 2.65
CA GLN A 427 32.36 -11.09 3.04
C GLN A 427 33.41 -10.03 2.65
N GLY A 428 33.03 -8.75 2.68
CA GLY A 428 33.91 -7.64 2.30
C GLY A 428 34.01 -7.35 0.79
N ILE A 429 33.36 -8.16 -0.05
CA ILE A 429 33.26 -7.91 -1.49
C ILE A 429 32.02 -7.05 -1.74
N GLU A 430 32.21 -5.91 -2.39
CA GLU A 430 31.13 -4.99 -2.73
C GLU A 430 30.28 -5.59 -3.85
N ILE A 431 28.95 -5.62 -3.61
CA ILE A 431 27.93 -5.98 -4.59
C ILE A 431 27.27 -4.68 -5.01
N ALA A 432 27.18 -4.42 -6.29
CA ALA A 432 26.68 -3.15 -6.81
C ALA A 432 25.23 -2.89 -6.39
N GLY A 433 25.01 -1.72 -5.75
CA GLY A 433 23.67 -1.18 -5.48
C GLY A 433 22.82 -2.02 -4.53
N HIS A 434 21.54 -2.09 -4.86
CA HIS A 434 20.50 -2.81 -4.10
C HIS A 434 20.10 -4.16 -4.72
N ASP A 435 20.76 -4.59 -5.80
CA ASP A 435 20.45 -5.83 -6.50
C ASP A 435 21.08 -7.04 -5.80
N LEU A 436 20.30 -8.10 -5.65
CA LEU A 436 20.69 -9.34 -5.03
C LEU A 436 20.36 -10.53 -5.95
N SER A 437 21.35 -11.38 -6.20
CA SER A 437 21.15 -12.67 -6.88
C SER A 437 21.21 -13.80 -5.85
N VAL A 438 20.16 -14.59 -5.79
CA VAL A 438 20.02 -15.73 -4.87
C VAL A 438 20.07 -17.02 -5.69
N THR A 439 20.99 -17.91 -5.35
CA THR A 439 21.08 -19.25 -5.93
C THR A 439 20.35 -20.29 -5.06
N PRO A 440 19.92 -21.43 -5.63
CA PRO A 440 19.22 -22.46 -4.88
C PRO A 440 20.02 -22.93 -3.66
N GLY A 441 19.38 -23.02 -2.50
CA GLY A 441 19.98 -23.50 -1.26
C GLY A 441 21.09 -22.63 -0.65
N ALA A 442 21.30 -21.43 -1.17
CA ALA A 442 22.35 -20.54 -0.69
C ALA A 442 22.10 -20.07 0.76
N SER A 443 23.21 -19.85 1.48
CA SER A 443 23.21 -19.10 2.75
C SER A 443 24.02 -17.83 2.52
N LEU A 444 23.35 -16.67 2.51
CA LEU A 444 23.95 -15.38 2.18
C LEU A 444 23.98 -14.50 3.42
N ASP A 445 25.17 -13.99 3.76
CA ASP A 445 25.37 -12.96 4.77
C ASP A 445 25.77 -11.66 4.09
N LEU A 446 24.90 -10.64 4.21
CA LEU A 446 25.04 -9.35 3.53
C LEU A 446 25.13 -8.21 4.53
N ALA A 447 26.06 -7.29 4.32
CA ALA A 447 26.01 -5.97 4.94
C ALA A 447 25.31 -5.00 3.98
N VAL A 448 24.24 -4.35 4.46
CA VAL A 448 23.39 -3.42 3.70
C VAL A 448 23.62 -2.01 4.24
N PHE A 449 24.18 -1.13 3.44
CA PHE A 449 24.49 0.24 3.84
C PHE A 449 23.36 1.17 3.42
N LEU A 450 22.75 1.83 4.41
CA LEU A 450 21.61 2.72 4.21
C LEU A 450 21.99 4.20 4.32
N VAL A 451 21.31 5.02 3.55
CA VAL A 451 21.28 6.47 3.71
C VAL A 451 19.84 6.95 3.83
N GLY A 452 19.58 7.83 4.80
CA GLY A 452 18.22 8.33 5.06
C GLY A 452 17.96 9.70 4.47
N GLY A 453 16.73 9.94 4.00
CA GLY A 453 16.29 11.26 3.59
C GLY A 453 16.12 12.19 4.78
N ALA A 454 16.99 13.19 4.89
CA ALA A 454 17.02 14.15 5.99
C ALA A 454 16.73 15.60 5.54
N VAL A 455 16.54 15.82 4.25
CA VAL A 455 16.36 17.14 3.64
C VAL A 455 14.92 17.31 3.19
N SER A 456 14.36 18.51 3.35
CA SER A 456 13.16 18.97 2.67
C SER A 456 13.55 19.97 1.60
N VAL A 457 12.98 19.84 0.39
CA VAL A 457 13.17 20.81 -0.69
C VAL A 457 11.91 21.63 -0.81
N GLU A 458 12.05 22.95 -0.68
CA GLU A 458 10.95 23.91 -0.68
C GLU A 458 11.08 24.86 -1.86
N GLY A 459 9.98 25.20 -2.49
CA GLY A 459 9.98 26.09 -3.64
C GLY A 459 8.57 26.52 -4.03
N PHE A 460 8.50 27.20 -5.17
CA PHE A 460 7.25 27.66 -5.75
C PHE A 460 7.14 27.21 -7.19
N VAL A 461 5.91 26.98 -7.66
CA VAL A 461 5.61 26.78 -9.07
C VAL A 461 4.95 28.02 -9.64
N LYS A 462 5.35 28.42 -10.83
CA LYS A 462 4.77 29.57 -11.52
C LYS A 462 4.75 29.32 -13.04
N PRO A 463 3.61 29.49 -13.71
CA PRO A 463 3.58 29.77 -15.15
C PRO A 463 3.69 31.30 -15.30
N GLY A 464 4.85 31.82 -15.64
CA GLY A 464 5.11 33.26 -15.62
C GLY A 464 5.09 33.84 -14.18
N ASP A 465 4.28 34.90 -13.95
CA ASP A 465 4.31 35.62 -12.65
C ASP A 465 3.22 35.21 -11.65
N LYS A 466 2.33 34.28 -11.98
CA LYS A 466 1.19 33.91 -11.12
C LYS A 466 1.41 32.56 -10.45
N PRO A 467 1.12 32.42 -9.14
CA PRO A 467 1.12 31.12 -8.49
C PRO A 467 0.00 30.23 -9.04
N VAL A 468 0.26 28.93 -9.13
CA VAL A 468 -0.73 27.93 -9.53
C VAL A 468 -0.81 26.81 -8.50
N ALA A 469 -2.04 26.55 -8.05
CA ALA A 469 -2.36 25.49 -7.12
C ALA A 469 -2.63 24.16 -7.84
N GLY A 470 -2.47 23.03 -7.14
CA GLY A 470 -2.88 21.72 -7.66
C GLY A 470 -1.90 21.05 -8.63
N VAL A 471 -0.80 21.71 -8.97
CA VAL A 471 0.22 21.18 -9.89
C VAL A 471 1.01 20.05 -9.23
N MET A 472 1.25 18.97 -9.97
CA MET A 472 2.15 17.91 -9.54
C MET A 472 3.60 18.36 -9.67
N VAL A 473 4.31 18.42 -8.55
CA VAL A 473 5.76 18.66 -8.51
C VAL A 473 6.45 17.33 -8.23
N ALA A 474 7.38 16.94 -9.10
CA ALA A 474 8.13 15.70 -8.96
C ALA A 474 9.65 15.96 -8.93
N LEU A 475 10.32 15.35 -7.97
CA LEU A 475 11.77 15.26 -7.89
C LEU A 475 12.18 13.93 -8.53
N VAL A 476 12.82 14.00 -9.67
CA VAL A 476 13.22 12.85 -10.49
C VAL A 476 14.71 12.61 -10.32
N PRO A 477 15.16 11.43 -9.82
CA PRO A 477 16.59 11.11 -9.75
C PRO A 477 17.21 11.06 -11.14
N LYS A 478 18.49 11.35 -11.27
CA LYS A 478 19.20 11.33 -12.58
C LYS A 478 19.29 9.92 -13.18
N ASP A 479 19.24 8.89 -12.35
CA ASP A 479 19.05 7.50 -12.74
C ASP A 479 17.72 6.98 -12.17
N PRO A 480 16.60 7.22 -12.87
CA PRO A 480 15.26 6.90 -12.37
C PRO A 480 14.94 5.40 -12.38
N GLU A 481 15.65 4.60 -13.18
CA GLU A 481 15.41 3.15 -13.29
C GLU A 481 16.00 2.39 -12.12
N SER A 482 17.21 2.78 -11.71
CA SER A 482 17.94 2.14 -10.61
C SER A 482 17.54 2.68 -9.24
N HIS A 483 16.96 3.89 -9.15
CA HIS A 483 16.71 4.59 -7.89
C HIS A 483 15.26 5.07 -7.75
N VAL A 484 14.33 4.16 -7.94
CA VAL A 484 12.88 4.43 -7.85
C VAL A 484 12.48 4.97 -6.47
N GLU A 485 13.11 4.49 -5.41
CA GLU A 485 12.87 4.90 -4.03
C GLU A 485 13.31 6.35 -3.73
N MET A 486 14.07 6.95 -4.61
CA MET A 486 14.54 8.34 -4.47
C MET A 486 13.54 9.38 -4.99
N PHE A 487 12.55 8.98 -5.79
CA PHE A 487 11.50 9.90 -6.23
C PHE A 487 10.77 10.54 -5.06
N ARG A 488 10.47 11.83 -5.18
CA ARG A 488 9.54 12.55 -4.28
C ARG A 488 8.54 13.31 -5.10
N ARG A 489 7.35 13.46 -4.54
CA ARG A 489 6.29 14.25 -5.15
C ARG A 489 5.60 15.10 -4.10
N ASP A 490 5.04 16.20 -4.56
CA ASP A 490 4.12 17.04 -3.80
C ASP A 490 3.13 17.71 -4.75
N GLN A 491 2.12 18.31 -4.17
CA GLN A 491 1.13 19.13 -4.84
C GLN A 491 1.30 20.58 -4.42
N SER A 492 1.28 21.50 -5.38
CA SER A 492 1.39 22.92 -5.04
C SER A 492 0.18 23.42 -4.27
N ASP A 493 0.43 24.23 -3.25
CA ASP A 493 -0.54 24.90 -2.43
C ASP A 493 -1.18 26.12 -3.15
N LEU A 494 -2.16 26.77 -2.52
CA LEU A 494 -2.88 27.92 -3.08
C LEU A 494 -1.96 29.08 -3.47
N ASP A 495 -0.81 29.21 -2.81
CA ASP A 495 0.23 30.22 -3.12
C ASP A 495 1.28 29.72 -4.13
N GLY A 496 1.07 28.53 -4.68
CA GLY A 496 2.02 27.89 -5.58
C GLY A 496 3.22 27.22 -4.90
N SER A 497 3.31 27.27 -3.57
CA SER A 497 4.43 26.64 -2.85
C SER A 497 4.28 25.12 -2.76
N PHE A 498 5.40 24.42 -2.60
CA PHE A 498 5.46 22.97 -2.38
C PHE A 498 6.60 22.60 -1.43
N ILE A 499 6.52 21.38 -0.85
CA ILE A 499 7.54 20.84 0.06
C ILE A 499 7.79 19.36 -0.25
N LEU A 500 8.91 19.05 -0.87
CA LEU A 500 9.35 17.66 -1.10
C LEU A 500 10.11 17.16 0.13
N ARG A 501 9.48 16.31 0.94
CA ARG A 501 10.01 15.84 2.22
C ARG A 501 10.83 14.57 2.10
N GLY A 502 11.82 14.42 3.00
CA GLY A 502 12.61 13.20 3.10
C GLY A 502 13.45 12.93 1.85
N VAL A 503 14.02 13.97 1.27
CA VAL A 503 14.89 13.84 0.10
C VAL A 503 16.19 13.17 0.51
N ILE A 504 16.53 12.09 -0.19
CA ILE A 504 17.76 11.33 0.00
C ILE A 504 18.92 12.05 -0.72
N PRO A 505 20.15 12.02 -0.21
CA PRO A 505 21.31 12.55 -0.93
C PRO A 505 21.44 11.97 -2.35
N GLY A 506 21.70 12.84 -3.33
CA GLY A 506 21.79 12.44 -4.73
C GLY A 506 21.59 13.61 -5.68
N SER A 507 21.62 13.33 -6.98
CA SER A 507 21.39 14.30 -8.04
C SER A 507 20.03 14.08 -8.69
N TYR A 508 19.30 15.18 -8.90
CA TYR A 508 17.89 15.17 -9.30
C TYR A 508 17.60 16.23 -10.36
N THR A 509 16.45 16.10 -10.99
CA THR A 509 15.78 17.18 -11.71
C THR A 509 14.38 17.37 -11.12
N ILE A 510 14.01 18.61 -10.82
CA ILE A 510 12.67 18.99 -10.37
C ILE A 510 11.86 19.39 -11.59
N VAL A 511 10.65 18.84 -11.69
CA VAL A 511 9.68 19.17 -12.73
C VAL A 511 8.33 19.48 -12.11
N ALA A 512 7.60 20.44 -12.70
CA ALA A 512 6.22 20.74 -12.34
C ALA A 512 5.35 20.54 -13.57
N VAL A 513 4.30 19.69 -13.45
CA VAL A 513 3.47 19.29 -14.59
C VAL A 513 2.00 19.45 -14.26
N GLU A 514 1.27 20.18 -15.12
CA GLU A 514 -0.15 20.39 -14.99
C GLU A 514 -0.93 19.09 -15.29
N ASP A 515 -1.98 18.80 -14.53
CA ASP A 515 -2.88 17.63 -14.69
C ASP A 515 -2.16 16.28 -14.82
N ALA A 516 -0.98 16.12 -14.24
CA ALA A 516 -0.16 14.91 -14.37
C ALA A 516 -0.50 13.78 -13.38
N TRP A 517 -1.54 13.93 -12.58
CA TRP A 517 -1.91 12.95 -11.54
C TRP A 517 -2.30 11.58 -12.05
N GLY A 518 -2.71 11.47 -13.32
CA GLY A 518 -2.98 10.21 -14.01
C GLY A 518 -1.76 9.51 -14.61
N PHE A 519 -0.55 10.08 -14.48
CA PHE A 519 0.65 9.50 -15.05
C PHE A 519 1.15 8.28 -14.26
N GLN A 520 1.69 7.31 -15.00
CA GLN A 520 2.50 6.25 -14.43
C GLN A 520 3.96 6.76 -14.32
N TRP A 521 4.17 7.73 -13.47
CA TRP A 521 5.40 8.54 -13.38
C TRP A 521 6.66 7.73 -13.05
N MET A 522 6.53 6.52 -12.51
CA MET A 522 7.65 5.58 -12.29
C MET A 522 8.00 4.75 -13.53
N GLN A 523 7.18 4.78 -14.58
CA GLN A 523 7.56 4.09 -15.82
C GLN A 523 8.66 4.85 -16.52
N PRO A 524 9.70 4.13 -17.01
CA PRO A 524 10.76 4.75 -17.80
C PRO A 524 10.19 5.56 -18.97
N GLY A 525 10.71 6.76 -19.16
CA GLY A 525 10.30 7.62 -20.25
C GLY A 525 9.06 8.49 -20.03
N VAL A 526 8.18 8.19 -19.08
CA VAL A 526 6.95 9.01 -18.86
C VAL A 526 7.30 10.46 -18.49
N LEU A 527 8.26 10.67 -17.60
CA LEU A 527 8.73 12.01 -17.22
C LEU A 527 9.89 12.52 -18.06
N ALA A 528 10.45 11.74 -18.98
CA ALA A 528 11.69 12.07 -19.70
C ALA A 528 11.59 13.42 -20.46
N ARG A 529 10.45 13.70 -21.11
CA ARG A 529 10.25 14.97 -21.84
C ARG A 529 10.22 16.19 -20.92
N TYR A 530 9.74 16.02 -19.70
CA TYR A 530 9.65 17.10 -18.72
C TYR A 530 10.99 17.36 -18.03
N VAL A 531 11.79 16.32 -17.83
CA VAL A 531 13.14 16.41 -17.26
C VAL A 531 14.06 17.30 -18.12
N LEU A 532 13.86 17.33 -19.43
CA LEU A 532 14.62 18.18 -20.35
C LEU A 532 14.49 19.68 -20.04
N HIS A 533 13.37 20.09 -19.45
CA HIS A 533 13.05 21.48 -19.11
C HIS A 533 12.94 21.69 -17.59
N GLY A 534 13.39 20.71 -16.80
CA GLY A 534 13.38 20.78 -15.35
C GLY A 534 14.59 21.52 -14.78
N GLN A 535 14.54 21.78 -13.48
CA GLN A 535 15.60 22.43 -12.74
C GLN A 535 16.48 21.39 -12.03
N ASP A 536 17.77 21.40 -12.27
CA ASP A 536 18.72 20.48 -11.63
C ASP A 536 18.97 20.82 -10.18
N LEU A 537 19.05 19.79 -9.34
CA LEU A 537 19.31 19.90 -7.91
C LEU A 537 20.23 18.78 -7.44
N THR A 538 21.21 19.10 -6.61
CA THR A 538 22.06 18.11 -5.94
C THR A 538 21.94 18.26 -4.43
N ILE A 539 21.63 17.14 -3.75
CA ILE A 539 21.58 17.06 -2.29
C ILE A 539 22.79 16.28 -1.80
N GLY A 540 23.64 16.95 -1.03
CA GLY A 540 24.84 16.34 -0.46
C GLY A 540 24.52 15.46 0.76
N GLU A 541 25.38 14.47 1.04
CA GLU A 541 25.22 13.54 2.18
C GLU A 541 25.18 14.22 3.56
N LEU A 542 25.78 15.39 3.69
CA LEU A 542 25.87 16.15 4.93
C LEU A 542 24.74 17.17 5.11
N MET A 543 23.93 17.39 4.08
CA MET A 543 22.83 18.34 4.12
C MET A 543 21.71 17.85 5.04
N LYS A 544 21.15 18.75 5.82
CA LYS A 544 20.02 18.53 6.72
C LYS A 544 19.13 19.78 6.73
N GLY A 545 17.85 19.57 7.07
CA GLY A 545 16.88 20.66 7.15
C GLY A 545 16.26 21.02 5.80
N SER A 546 15.89 22.30 5.60
CA SER A 546 15.22 22.76 4.39
C SER A 546 16.22 23.39 3.41
N VAL A 547 16.10 23.02 2.15
CA VAL A 547 16.75 23.63 0.99
C VAL A 547 15.69 24.41 0.22
N HIS A 548 15.86 25.73 0.12
CA HIS A 548 14.97 26.58 -0.65
C HIS A 548 15.53 26.75 -2.07
N LEU A 549 14.65 26.52 -3.06
CA LEU A 549 15.02 26.75 -4.45
C LEU A 549 15.15 28.27 -4.70
N PRO A 550 16.23 28.72 -5.38
CA PRO A 550 16.41 30.15 -5.65
C PRO A 550 15.38 30.69 -6.64
N ASP A 551 14.99 29.86 -7.61
CA ASP A 551 14.05 30.22 -8.68
C ASP A 551 12.80 29.35 -8.61
N PRO A 552 11.62 29.89 -9.00
CA PRO A 552 10.41 29.11 -9.16
C PRO A 552 10.56 28.04 -10.24
N VAL A 553 9.93 26.90 -10.04
CA VAL A 553 9.85 25.83 -11.05
C VAL A 553 8.78 26.19 -12.08
N GLU A 554 9.15 26.17 -13.35
CA GLU A 554 8.22 26.45 -14.45
C GLU A 554 7.23 25.31 -14.64
N VAL A 555 5.95 25.66 -14.75
CA VAL A 555 4.88 24.67 -14.98
C VAL A 555 4.83 24.29 -16.46
N GLN A 556 4.95 22.99 -16.72
CA GLN A 556 4.89 22.44 -18.05
C GLN A 556 3.48 21.86 -18.30
N PRO A 557 2.89 22.09 -19.47
CA PRO A 557 1.59 21.50 -19.82
C PRO A 557 1.72 19.99 -19.98
N ARG A 558 0.61 19.29 -19.75
CA ARG A 558 0.50 17.83 -19.90
C ARG A 558 0.77 17.34 -21.32
#